data_98905d651ec79d2e8f498d1bf84bc589
#
_entry.id   98905d651ec79d2e8f498d1bf84bc589
#
_cell.length_a   1.000
_cell.length_b   1.000
_cell.length_c   1.000
_cell.angle_alpha   90.00
_cell.angle_beta   90.00
_cell.angle_gamma   90.00
#
_symmetry.space_group_name_H-M   'P 1'
#
loop_
_entity.id
_entity.type
_entity.pdbx_description
1 polymer ?
#
loop_
_entity_poly.entity_id
_entity_poly.type
_entity_poly.pdbx_seq_one_letter_code
_entity_poly.pdbx_strand_id
1 'polypeptide(L)'
;MREASELKAIASNAITGAIVGTLCAVAANVLGVQQLLRRPELALYVPAAVVGGALGVTRLRPLLWIAAGIIALLCVVIAYTPLTPALARPLIRRDSIPNRVDAIAVLAAGFTRDSLMRSETLDRLLSGLALARRGLAPVLLVSRERRSYAGHSTSDSADLHNVTALAASTTPIVFVDSVFTTRTEALRMKTMARKSGWTTLAVVTSPMHSRRACATFEAVGFKVVCVPATLRESGLHPGSNAEDRLRAFRSWLYETFATDSYRRRGWIR
;
A
#
# COMPACT_ATOMS: atom_id res chain seq x y z
N MET A 1 48.23 27.72 11.18
CA MET A 1 47.54 26.86 12.15
C MET A 1 46.04 27.19 12.29
N ARG A 2 45.62 28.46 12.36
CA ARG A 2 44.23 28.90 12.52
C ARG A 2 43.35 28.53 11.30
N GLU A 3 43.82 28.76 10.10
CA GLU A 3 43.14 28.44 8.83
C GLU A 3 42.85 26.94 8.66
N ALA A 4 43.82 26.08 8.99
CA ALA A 4 43.66 24.63 8.93
C ALA A 4 42.64 24.12 9.96
N SER A 5 42.48 24.80 11.10
CA SER A 5 41.47 24.49 12.13
C SER A 5 40.07 24.89 11.66
N GLU A 6 39.91 26.04 11.02
CA GLU A 6 38.65 26.53 10.48
C GLU A 6 38.15 25.65 9.34
N LEU A 7 39.03 25.26 8.41
CA LEU A 7 38.70 24.33 7.33
C LEU A 7 38.25 22.96 7.85
N LYS A 8 38.90 22.41 8.89
CA LYS A 8 38.49 21.16 9.54
C LYS A 8 37.12 21.29 10.19
N ALA A 9 36.82 22.40 10.85
CA ALA A 9 35.51 22.64 11.47
C ALA A 9 34.40 22.74 10.42
N ILE A 10 34.65 23.44 9.29
CA ILE A 10 33.68 23.53 8.17
C ILE A 10 33.43 22.15 7.56
N ALA A 11 34.51 21.39 7.28
CA ALA A 11 34.37 20.03 6.73
C ALA A 11 33.61 19.11 7.68
N SER A 12 33.90 19.13 8.98
CA SER A 12 33.18 18.35 9.99
C SER A 12 31.68 18.70 10.05
N ASN A 13 31.37 19.99 10.00
CA ASN A 13 29.99 20.47 10.00
C ASN A 13 29.24 20.07 8.72
N ALA A 14 29.90 20.12 7.56
CA ALA A 14 29.32 19.67 6.29
C ALA A 14 29.03 18.16 6.31
N ILE A 15 29.98 17.34 6.77
CA ILE A 15 29.81 15.89 6.89
C ILE A 15 28.66 15.55 7.86
N THR A 16 28.66 16.17 9.03
CA THR A 16 27.59 15.95 10.01
C THR A 16 26.23 16.35 9.45
N GLY A 17 26.15 17.49 8.78
CA GLY A 17 24.92 17.94 8.13
C GLY A 17 24.44 16.97 7.02
N ALA A 18 25.35 16.45 6.21
CA ALA A 18 25.03 15.46 5.17
C ALA A 18 24.49 14.15 5.78
N ILE A 19 25.11 13.66 6.86
CA ILE A 19 24.63 12.47 7.57
C ILE A 19 23.21 12.71 8.11
N VAL A 20 22.96 13.83 8.79
CA VAL A 20 21.64 14.15 9.35
C VAL A 20 20.61 14.28 8.25
N GLY A 21 20.93 14.96 7.14
CA GLY A 21 20.04 15.07 5.99
C GLY A 21 19.67 13.70 5.39
N THR A 22 20.67 12.81 5.25
CA THR A 22 20.43 11.44 4.78
C THR A 22 19.54 10.64 5.73
N LEU A 23 19.78 10.74 7.05
CA LEU A 23 18.95 10.07 8.05
C LEU A 23 17.51 10.58 8.04
N CYS A 24 17.30 11.88 7.84
CA CYS A 24 15.96 12.44 7.64
C CYS A 24 15.28 11.86 6.39
N ALA A 25 16.01 11.70 5.29
CA ALA A 25 15.46 11.10 4.07
C ALA A 25 15.16 9.61 4.24
N VAL A 26 16.00 8.86 4.96
CA VAL A 26 15.71 7.45 5.31
C VAL A 26 14.44 7.36 6.16
N ALA A 27 14.31 8.19 7.19
CA ALA A 27 13.10 8.21 8.02
C ALA A 27 11.85 8.62 7.22
N ALA A 28 11.95 9.60 6.32
CA ALA A 28 10.88 9.98 5.41
C ALA A 28 10.48 8.82 4.47
N ASN A 29 11.47 8.03 4.01
CA ASN A 29 11.21 6.82 3.22
C ASN A 29 10.48 5.74 4.05
N VAL A 30 10.89 5.52 5.29
CA VAL A 30 10.19 4.61 6.23
C VAL A 30 8.74 5.05 6.42
N LEU A 31 8.46 6.36 6.43
CA LEU A 31 7.11 6.91 6.51
C LEU A 31 6.33 6.88 5.18
N GLY A 32 6.97 6.50 4.06
CA GLY A 32 6.29 6.28 2.77
C GLY A 32 6.39 7.42 1.76
N VAL A 33 7.22 8.44 2.01
CA VAL A 33 7.37 9.59 1.09
C VAL A 33 7.82 9.14 -0.30
N GLN A 34 8.71 8.15 -0.40
CA GLN A 34 9.17 7.61 -1.68
C GLN A 34 8.02 7.04 -2.52
N GLN A 35 7.07 6.34 -1.90
CA GLN A 35 5.92 5.77 -2.61
C GLN A 35 5.04 6.85 -3.25
N LEU A 36 4.94 8.01 -2.61
CA LEU A 36 4.21 9.17 -3.13
C LEU A 36 4.93 9.81 -4.31
N LEU A 37 6.26 9.95 -4.19
CA LEU A 37 7.08 10.61 -5.22
C LEU A 37 7.33 9.72 -6.45
N ARG A 38 7.15 8.40 -6.32
CA ARG A 38 7.41 7.40 -7.38
C ARG A 38 8.82 7.51 -7.97
N ARG A 39 9.81 7.85 -7.13
CA ARG A 39 11.21 8.03 -7.53
C ARG A 39 12.08 6.94 -6.89
N PRO A 40 13.21 6.57 -7.51
CA PRO A 40 14.17 5.67 -6.87
C PRO A 40 14.75 6.28 -5.58
N GLU A 41 15.15 5.43 -4.64
CA GLU A 41 15.62 5.84 -3.31
C GLU A 41 16.79 6.83 -3.37
N LEU A 42 17.75 6.59 -4.28
CA LEU A 42 18.89 7.48 -4.48
C LEU A 42 18.49 8.91 -4.87
N ALA A 43 17.36 9.07 -5.58
CA ALA A 43 16.84 10.40 -5.94
C ALA A 43 16.32 11.18 -4.71
N LEU A 44 16.14 10.53 -3.57
CA LEU A 44 15.80 11.17 -2.31
C LEU A 44 17.04 11.39 -1.43
N TYR A 45 17.90 10.39 -1.34
CA TYR A 45 19.04 10.40 -0.40
C TYR A 45 20.15 11.36 -0.83
N VAL A 46 20.51 11.40 -2.12
CA VAL A 46 21.57 12.26 -2.62
C VAL A 46 21.25 13.75 -2.43
N PRO A 47 20.09 14.27 -2.85
CA PRO A 47 19.74 15.67 -2.58
C PRO A 47 19.67 15.99 -1.09
N ALA A 48 19.16 15.06 -0.26
CA ALA A 48 19.08 15.27 1.18
C ALA A 48 20.47 15.36 1.83
N ALA A 49 21.43 14.56 1.39
CA ALA A 49 22.82 14.66 1.84
C ALA A 49 23.46 16.00 1.43
N VAL A 50 23.24 16.43 0.18
CA VAL A 50 23.80 17.72 -0.33
C VAL A 50 23.19 18.89 0.44
N VAL A 51 21.86 18.94 0.56
CA VAL A 51 21.15 20.00 1.29
C VAL A 51 21.54 19.99 2.78
N GLY A 52 21.59 18.81 3.40
CA GLY A 52 22.02 18.67 4.78
C GLY A 52 23.45 19.15 5.02
N GLY A 53 24.38 18.81 4.11
CA GLY A 53 25.76 19.27 4.17
C GLY A 53 25.86 20.79 4.02
N ALA A 54 25.16 21.38 3.06
CA ALA A 54 25.11 22.83 2.88
C ALA A 54 24.53 23.55 4.11
N LEU A 55 23.42 23.06 4.67
CA LEU A 55 22.81 23.61 5.89
C LEU A 55 23.74 23.47 7.11
N GLY A 56 24.50 22.39 7.18
CA GLY A 56 25.42 22.09 8.27
C GLY A 56 26.53 23.16 8.46
N VAL A 57 26.92 23.82 7.39
CA VAL A 57 27.96 24.91 7.43
C VAL A 57 27.36 26.30 7.51
N THR A 58 26.04 26.45 7.51
CA THR A 58 25.35 27.74 7.56
C THR A 58 24.81 28.05 8.96
N ARG A 59 24.35 29.29 9.14
CA ARG A 59 23.62 29.73 10.34
C ARG A 59 22.26 29.02 10.49
N LEU A 60 21.80 28.30 9.46
CA LEU A 60 20.54 27.53 9.46
C LEU A 60 20.72 26.10 10.03
N ARG A 61 21.94 25.73 10.47
CA ARG A 61 22.21 24.44 11.11
C ARG A 61 21.21 24.06 12.22
N PRO A 62 20.74 24.97 13.11
CA PRO A 62 19.73 24.60 14.12
C PRO A 62 18.42 24.10 13.51
N LEU A 63 17.99 24.64 12.37
CA LEU A 63 16.76 24.20 11.68
C LEU A 63 16.87 22.74 11.19
N LEU A 64 18.07 22.32 10.75
CA LEU A 64 18.31 20.94 10.35
C LEU A 64 18.11 19.98 11.54
N TRP A 65 18.62 20.34 12.73
CA TRP A 65 18.47 19.55 13.93
C TRP A 65 17.02 19.53 14.44
N ILE A 66 16.32 20.65 14.38
CA ILE A 66 14.89 20.74 14.72
C ILE A 66 14.08 19.84 13.78
N ALA A 67 14.32 19.91 12.47
CA ALA A 67 13.64 19.05 11.50
C ALA A 67 13.92 17.56 11.76
N ALA A 68 15.18 17.20 12.04
CA ALA A 68 15.53 15.83 12.40
C ALA A 68 14.83 15.36 13.69
N GLY A 69 14.77 16.20 14.71
CA GLY A 69 14.07 15.92 15.96
C GLY A 69 12.55 15.72 15.76
N ILE A 70 11.91 16.56 14.93
CA ILE A 70 10.48 16.42 14.58
C ILE A 70 10.22 15.12 13.83
N ILE A 71 11.04 14.75 12.85
CA ILE A 71 10.90 13.51 12.10
C ILE A 71 11.09 12.30 13.01
N ALA A 72 12.12 12.33 13.87
CA ALA A 72 12.37 11.27 14.84
C ALA A 72 11.20 11.11 15.83
N LEU A 73 10.68 12.22 16.37
CA LEU A 73 9.51 12.21 17.25
C LEU A 73 8.29 11.65 16.53
N LEU A 74 8.06 12.04 15.28
CA LEU A 74 6.95 11.52 14.46
C LEU A 74 7.07 10.00 14.28
N CYS A 75 8.26 9.49 13.97
CA CYS A 75 8.49 8.04 13.87
C CYS A 75 8.18 7.32 15.19
N VAL A 76 8.62 7.88 16.33
CA VAL A 76 8.33 7.32 17.66
C VAL A 76 6.83 7.33 17.95
N VAL A 77 6.14 8.45 17.71
CA VAL A 77 4.69 8.55 17.91
C VAL A 77 3.94 7.53 17.05
N ILE A 78 4.29 7.39 15.77
CA ILE A 78 3.65 6.40 14.89
C ILE A 78 3.93 4.97 15.37
N ALA A 79 5.17 4.67 15.75
CA ALA A 79 5.60 3.34 16.12
C ALA A 79 4.98 2.84 17.43
N TYR A 80 4.78 3.75 18.40
CA TYR A 80 4.44 3.36 19.77
C TYR A 80 3.08 3.85 20.26
N THR A 81 2.32 4.60 19.45
CA THR A 81 0.97 5.04 19.80
C THR A 81 -0.09 4.48 18.86
N PRO A 82 -1.38 4.50 19.22
CA PRO A 82 -2.48 4.09 18.36
C PRO A 82 -2.87 5.16 17.31
N LEU A 83 -1.94 6.05 16.91
CA LEU A 83 -2.19 7.11 15.94
C LEU A 83 -2.66 6.55 14.60
N THR A 84 -1.91 5.56 14.04
CA THR A 84 -2.25 4.98 12.74
C THR A 84 -3.62 4.30 12.71
N PRO A 85 -4.01 3.45 13.69
CA PRO A 85 -5.36 2.92 13.76
C PRO A 85 -6.45 4.00 13.76
N ALA A 86 -6.25 5.11 14.48
CA ALA A 86 -7.20 6.22 14.50
C ALA A 86 -7.32 6.91 13.15
N LEU A 87 -6.19 7.20 12.50
CA LEU A 87 -6.13 7.81 11.17
C LEU A 87 -6.68 6.89 10.06
N ALA A 88 -6.57 5.58 10.22
CA ALA A 88 -7.04 4.60 9.23
C ALA A 88 -8.56 4.41 9.21
N ARG A 89 -9.26 4.67 10.33
CA ARG A 89 -10.72 4.44 10.44
C ARG A 89 -11.53 5.00 9.28
N PRO A 90 -11.33 6.26 8.83
CA PRO A 90 -12.09 6.83 7.72
C PRO A 90 -11.87 6.13 6.38
N LEU A 91 -10.80 5.36 6.22
CA LEU A 91 -10.46 4.64 4.99
C LEU A 91 -11.06 3.23 4.97
N ILE A 92 -11.50 2.72 6.12
CA ILE A 92 -12.02 1.37 6.24
C ILE A 92 -13.54 1.39 6.04
N ARG A 93 -13.99 0.64 5.04
CA ARG A 93 -15.40 0.35 4.82
C ARG A 93 -15.63 -1.14 4.97
N ARG A 94 -16.60 -1.50 5.79
CA ARG A 94 -17.06 -2.86 6.01
C ARG A 94 -18.57 -2.87 5.93
N ASP A 95 -19.11 -3.63 4.99
CA ASP A 95 -20.55 -3.77 4.83
C ASP A 95 -21.02 -5.09 5.48
N SER A 96 -22.30 -5.17 5.80
CA SER A 96 -22.96 -6.42 6.23
C SER A 96 -22.94 -7.42 5.08
N ILE A 97 -22.52 -8.65 5.35
CA ILE A 97 -22.44 -9.71 4.35
C ILE A 97 -23.83 -10.29 4.14
N PRO A 98 -24.40 -10.21 2.92
CA PRO A 98 -25.71 -10.80 2.61
C PRO A 98 -25.59 -12.32 2.49
N ASN A 99 -26.74 -12.98 2.31
CA ASN A 99 -26.75 -14.43 2.10
C ASN A 99 -26.13 -14.84 0.76
N ARG A 100 -26.22 -14.00 -0.27
CA ARG A 100 -25.71 -14.31 -1.60
C ARG A 100 -25.34 -13.04 -2.39
N VAL A 101 -24.31 -13.17 -3.22
CA VAL A 101 -23.91 -12.22 -4.28
C VAL A 101 -23.63 -12.99 -5.57
N ASP A 102 -23.47 -12.29 -6.70
CA ASP A 102 -23.24 -12.94 -8.00
C ASP A 102 -21.79 -13.45 -8.12
N ALA A 103 -20.81 -12.71 -7.59
CA ALA A 103 -19.41 -13.12 -7.57
C ALA A 103 -18.65 -12.50 -6.37
N ILE A 104 -17.59 -13.17 -5.95
CA ILE A 104 -16.61 -12.62 -5.00
C ILE A 104 -15.41 -12.13 -5.82
N ALA A 105 -14.99 -10.89 -5.63
CA ALA A 105 -13.85 -10.29 -6.29
C ALA A 105 -12.70 -10.09 -5.28
N VAL A 106 -11.63 -10.87 -5.42
CA VAL A 106 -10.40 -10.73 -4.63
C VAL A 106 -9.43 -9.86 -5.39
N LEU A 107 -9.11 -8.68 -4.83
CA LEU A 107 -8.26 -7.71 -5.48
C LEU A 107 -6.76 -8.00 -5.25
N ALA A 108 -5.94 -7.73 -6.26
CA ALA A 108 -4.49 -7.86 -6.17
C ALA A 108 -3.89 -6.88 -5.14
N ALA A 109 -2.80 -7.29 -4.48
CA ALA A 109 -2.01 -6.46 -3.55
C ALA A 109 -0.51 -6.49 -3.86
N GLY A 110 -0.14 -6.95 -5.04
CA GLY A 110 1.23 -7.06 -5.48
C GLY A 110 1.91 -8.38 -5.13
N PHE A 111 3.10 -8.53 -5.68
CA PHE A 111 3.95 -9.70 -5.49
C PHE A 111 5.42 -9.29 -5.26
N THR A 112 6.23 -10.24 -4.80
CA THR A 112 7.66 -10.06 -4.54
C THR A 112 8.48 -10.09 -5.83
N ARG A 113 9.78 -9.81 -5.76
CA ARG A 113 10.68 -9.94 -6.92
C ARG A 113 10.77 -11.39 -7.42
N ASP A 114 10.59 -12.35 -6.54
CA ASP A 114 10.62 -13.79 -6.84
C ASP A 114 9.27 -14.33 -7.34
N SER A 115 8.36 -13.44 -7.75
CA SER A 115 7.01 -13.77 -8.25
C SER A 115 6.10 -14.50 -7.25
N LEU A 116 6.37 -14.37 -5.97
CA LEU A 116 5.52 -14.89 -4.90
C LEU A 116 4.52 -13.85 -4.44
N MET A 117 3.34 -14.28 -4.02
CA MET A 117 2.34 -13.41 -3.40
C MET A 117 2.90 -12.74 -2.13
N ARG A 118 2.60 -11.47 -1.95
CA ARG A 118 2.82 -10.81 -0.67
C ARG A 118 1.84 -11.37 0.37
N SER A 119 2.18 -11.27 1.66
CA SER A 119 1.30 -11.67 2.77
C SER A 119 -0.10 -11.04 2.65
N GLU A 120 -0.17 -9.78 2.25
CA GLU A 120 -1.43 -9.06 2.02
C GLU A 120 -2.27 -9.67 0.88
N THR A 121 -1.65 -10.09 -0.23
CA THR A 121 -2.34 -10.77 -1.34
C THR A 121 -2.88 -12.12 -0.87
N LEU A 122 -2.08 -12.88 -0.12
CA LEU A 122 -2.48 -14.16 0.45
C LEU A 122 -3.66 -14.00 1.43
N ASP A 123 -3.62 -13.02 2.31
CA ASP A 123 -4.69 -12.76 3.28
C ASP A 123 -6.01 -12.38 2.59
N ARG A 124 -5.97 -11.59 1.51
CA ARG A 124 -7.15 -11.30 0.69
C ARG A 124 -7.69 -12.57 0.03
N LEU A 125 -6.80 -13.40 -0.55
CA LEU A 125 -7.17 -14.66 -1.18
C LEU A 125 -7.84 -15.60 -0.17
N LEU A 126 -7.22 -15.80 1.00
CA LEU A 126 -7.78 -16.65 2.05
C LEU A 126 -9.14 -16.15 2.55
N SER A 127 -9.30 -14.83 2.67
CA SER A 127 -10.59 -14.22 3.02
C SER A 127 -11.66 -14.48 1.94
N GLY A 128 -11.29 -14.37 0.67
CA GLY A 128 -12.17 -14.68 -0.46
C GLY A 128 -12.56 -16.15 -0.52
N LEU A 129 -11.60 -17.05 -0.34
CA LEU A 129 -11.83 -18.50 -0.28
C LEU A 129 -12.75 -18.88 0.89
N ALA A 130 -12.58 -18.26 2.06
CA ALA A 130 -13.45 -18.48 3.20
C ALA A 130 -14.91 -18.07 2.92
N LEU A 131 -15.14 -16.99 2.19
CA LEU A 131 -16.47 -16.58 1.75
C LEU A 131 -17.04 -17.53 0.70
N ALA A 132 -16.22 -17.98 -0.25
CA ALA A 132 -16.61 -18.95 -1.26
C ALA A 132 -17.04 -20.29 -0.62
N ARG A 133 -16.28 -20.80 0.35
CA ARG A 133 -16.64 -22.01 1.12
C ARG A 133 -17.95 -21.89 1.90
N ARG A 134 -18.34 -20.67 2.29
CA ARG A 134 -19.65 -20.39 2.92
C ARG A 134 -20.80 -20.31 1.91
N GLY A 135 -20.53 -20.50 0.61
CA GLY A 135 -21.54 -20.43 -0.44
C GLY A 135 -22.02 -19.02 -0.78
N LEU A 136 -21.25 -17.98 -0.44
CA LEU A 136 -21.66 -16.59 -0.67
C LEU A 136 -21.87 -16.27 -2.15
N ALA A 137 -21.10 -16.89 -3.07
CA ALA A 137 -21.23 -16.69 -4.51
C ALA A 137 -20.90 -17.96 -5.30
N PRO A 138 -21.43 -18.10 -6.53
CA PRO A 138 -21.14 -19.23 -7.41
C PRO A 138 -19.76 -19.16 -8.07
N VAL A 139 -19.04 -18.04 -7.97
CA VAL A 139 -17.73 -17.84 -8.59
C VAL A 139 -16.85 -16.92 -7.77
N LEU A 140 -15.55 -17.23 -7.77
CA LEU A 140 -14.48 -16.42 -7.16
C LEU A 140 -13.61 -15.81 -8.28
N LEU A 141 -13.59 -14.49 -8.38
CA LEU A 141 -12.71 -13.74 -9.29
C LEU A 141 -11.45 -13.36 -8.55
N VAL A 142 -10.29 -13.77 -9.05
CA VAL A 142 -8.99 -13.47 -8.43
C VAL A 142 -8.15 -12.67 -9.39
N SER A 143 -7.81 -11.45 -9.00
CA SER A 143 -6.99 -10.56 -9.81
C SER A 143 -5.54 -11.01 -9.80
N ARG A 144 -4.92 -11.04 -10.99
CA ARG A 144 -3.49 -11.31 -11.18
C ARG A 144 -2.76 -10.06 -11.66
N GLU A 145 -1.73 -9.70 -10.95
CA GLU A 145 -0.88 -8.58 -11.33
C GLU A 145 0.25 -9.08 -12.25
N ARG A 146 0.57 -8.29 -13.26
CA ARG A 146 1.71 -8.53 -14.13
C ARG A 146 2.57 -7.27 -14.16
N ARG A 147 3.87 -7.42 -14.01
CA ARG A 147 4.84 -6.34 -14.16
C ARG A 147 5.80 -6.66 -15.29
N SER A 148 6.13 -5.66 -16.10
CA SER A 148 7.20 -5.75 -17.08
C SER A 148 8.34 -4.85 -16.64
N TYR A 149 9.54 -5.42 -16.54
CA TYR A 149 10.76 -4.70 -16.21
C TYR A 149 11.90 -5.20 -17.10
N ALA A 150 12.58 -4.26 -17.77
CA ALA A 150 13.73 -4.56 -18.64
C ALA A 150 13.47 -5.71 -19.66
N GLY A 151 12.27 -5.76 -20.25
CA GLY A 151 11.91 -6.79 -21.23
C GLY A 151 11.45 -8.14 -20.62
N HIS A 152 11.56 -8.32 -19.32
CA HIS A 152 11.06 -9.50 -18.62
C HIS A 152 9.69 -9.25 -18.00
N SER A 153 8.74 -10.15 -18.24
CA SER A 153 7.42 -10.13 -17.61
C SER A 153 7.40 -11.06 -16.40
N THR A 154 7.09 -10.52 -15.24
CA THR A 154 6.91 -11.27 -13.99
C THR A 154 5.46 -11.18 -13.52
N SER A 155 4.98 -12.23 -12.87
CA SER A 155 3.61 -12.34 -12.37
C SER A 155 3.56 -13.31 -11.19
N ASP A 156 2.60 -13.12 -10.29
CA ASP A 156 2.26 -14.02 -9.20
C ASP A 156 1.43 -15.25 -9.65
N SER A 157 1.23 -15.43 -10.95
CA SER A 157 0.30 -16.42 -11.50
C SER A 157 0.56 -17.85 -11.07
N ALA A 158 1.83 -18.26 -11.00
CA ALA A 158 2.20 -19.64 -10.59
C ALA A 158 1.88 -19.88 -9.11
N ASP A 159 2.24 -18.94 -8.25
CA ASP A 159 2.00 -19.03 -6.82
C ASP A 159 0.50 -18.98 -6.49
N LEU A 160 -0.26 -18.07 -7.11
CA LEU A 160 -1.72 -18.03 -7.02
C LEU A 160 -2.35 -19.37 -7.44
N HIS A 161 -1.88 -19.95 -8.54
CA HIS A 161 -2.39 -21.23 -9.04
C HIS A 161 -2.14 -22.35 -8.04
N ASN A 162 -0.92 -22.44 -7.48
CA ASN A 162 -0.55 -23.42 -6.48
C ASN A 162 -1.40 -23.30 -5.21
N VAL A 163 -1.54 -22.09 -4.66
CA VAL A 163 -2.31 -21.87 -3.44
C VAL A 163 -3.81 -22.14 -3.66
N THR A 164 -4.37 -21.74 -4.81
CA THR A 164 -5.77 -22.04 -5.12
C THR A 164 -6.04 -23.53 -5.34
N ALA A 165 -5.09 -24.24 -5.94
CA ALA A 165 -5.17 -25.70 -6.09
C ALA A 165 -5.13 -26.42 -4.72
N LEU A 166 -4.22 -26.00 -3.83
CA LEU A 166 -4.13 -26.54 -2.46
C LEU A 166 -5.37 -26.23 -1.62
N ALA A 167 -6.04 -25.10 -1.88
CA ALA A 167 -7.28 -24.75 -1.17
C ALA A 167 -8.46 -25.68 -1.51
N ALA A 168 -8.37 -26.46 -2.58
CA ALA A 168 -9.39 -27.42 -3.03
C ALA A 168 -10.80 -26.82 -3.02
N SER A 169 -10.96 -25.59 -3.49
CA SER A 169 -12.24 -24.88 -3.51
C SER A 169 -13.21 -25.55 -4.47
N THR A 170 -14.42 -25.86 -4.01
CA THR A 170 -15.52 -26.33 -4.87
C THR A 170 -16.13 -25.18 -5.70
N THR A 171 -15.91 -23.93 -5.30
CA THR A 171 -16.34 -22.75 -6.05
C THR A 171 -15.38 -22.50 -7.21
N PRO A 172 -15.85 -22.39 -8.45
CA PRO A 172 -15.03 -22.06 -9.62
C PRO A 172 -14.23 -20.78 -9.41
N ILE A 173 -12.94 -20.83 -9.72
CA ILE A 173 -12.01 -19.69 -9.63
C ILE A 173 -11.70 -19.20 -11.04
N VAL A 174 -11.94 -17.92 -11.28
CA VAL A 174 -11.64 -17.25 -12.55
C VAL A 174 -10.61 -16.17 -12.32
N PHE A 175 -9.49 -16.26 -13.01
CA PHE A 175 -8.43 -15.27 -12.92
C PHE A 175 -8.69 -14.07 -13.80
N VAL A 176 -8.44 -12.88 -13.26
CA VAL A 176 -8.57 -11.59 -13.96
C VAL A 176 -7.18 -11.04 -14.20
N ASP A 177 -6.74 -11.14 -15.45
CA ASP A 177 -5.37 -10.83 -15.86
C ASP A 177 -5.07 -9.34 -16.09
N SER A 178 -3.79 -9.02 -16.00
CA SER A 178 -3.21 -7.74 -16.43
C SER A 178 -3.87 -6.54 -15.76
N VAL A 179 -4.07 -6.61 -14.45
CA VAL A 179 -4.56 -5.49 -13.66
C VAL A 179 -3.37 -4.63 -13.21
N PHE A 180 -3.49 -3.31 -13.37
CA PHE A 180 -2.44 -2.34 -13.02
C PHE A 180 -2.92 -1.30 -12.02
N THR A 181 -4.22 -1.04 -11.98
CA THR A 181 -4.86 -0.10 -11.07
C THR A 181 -6.23 -0.65 -10.66
N THR A 182 -6.73 -0.23 -9.50
CA THR A 182 -8.09 -0.61 -9.06
C THR A 182 -9.16 -0.23 -10.09
N ARG A 183 -8.97 0.87 -10.82
CA ARG A 183 -9.89 1.27 -11.90
C ARG A 183 -9.88 0.30 -13.07
N THR A 184 -8.70 -0.11 -13.54
CA THR A 184 -8.59 -1.08 -14.64
C THR A 184 -9.10 -2.46 -14.23
N GLU A 185 -8.89 -2.85 -12.97
CA GLU A 185 -9.40 -4.06 -12.36
C GLU A 185 -10.94 -4.08 -12.37
N ALA A 186 -11.58 -3.02 -11.88
CA ALA A 186 -13.03 -2.87 -11.88
C ALA A 186 -13.63 -2.89 -13.30
N LEU A 187 -13.00 -2.21 -14.28
CA LEU A 187 -13.44 -2.20 -15.68
C LEU A 187 -13.33 -3.57 -16.34
N ARG A 188 -12.25 -4.34 -16.06
CA ARG A 188 -12.10 -5.71 -16.57
C ARG A 188 -13.18 -6.63 -16.02
N MET A 189 -13.40 -6.59 -14.71
CA MET A 189 -14.47 -7.36 -14.08
C MET A 189 -15.85 -6.94 -14.60
N LYS A 190 -16.06 -5.65 -14.92
CA LYS A 190 -17.32 -5.18 -15.54
C LYS A 190 -17.54 -5.78 -16.93
N THR A 191 -16.47 -5.91 -17.72
CA THR A 191 -16.54 -6.56 -19.03
C THR A 191 -16.94 -8.04 -18.91
N MET A 192 -16.39 -8.75 -17.93
CA MET A 192 -16.74 -10.15 -17.65
C MET A 192 -18.18 -10.25 -17.14
N ALA A 193 -18.56 -9.38 -16.21
CA ALA A 193 -19.89 -9.34 -15.60
C ALA A 193 -21.01 -9.14 -16.62
N ARG A 194 -20.79 -8.32 -17.66
CA ARG A 194 -21.76 -8.13 -18.75
C ARG A 194 -22.09 -9.42 -19.48
N LYS A 195 -21.11 -10.33 -19.64
CA LYS A 195 -21.31 -11.62 -20.30
C LYS A 195 -22.02 -12.63 -19.41
N SER A 196 -21.86 -12.51 -18.08
CA SER A 196 -22.36 -13.46 -17.09
C SER A 196 -23.61 -12.96 -16.34
N GLY A 197 -24.07 -11.75 -16.60
CA GLY A 197 -25.22 -11.15 -15.92
C GLY A 197 -24.95 -10.71 -14.47
N TRP A 198 -23.68 -10.61 -14.05
CA TRP A 198 -23.35 -10.23 -12.67
C TRP A 198 -23.58 -8.74 -12.42
N THR A 199 -24.25 -8.43 -11.34
CA THR A 199 -24.55 -7.05 -10.91
C THR A 199 -24.04 -6.76 -9.51
N THR A 200 -24.00 -7.77 -8.64
CA THR A 200 -23.63 -7.65 -7.23
C THR A 200 -22.30 -8.37 -6.95
N LEU A 201 -21.33 -7.66 -6.41
CA LEU A 201 -20.01 -8.21 -6.08
C LEU A 201 -19.69 -8.05 -4.59
N ALA A 202 -19.16 -9.11 -3.96
CA ALA A 202 -18.42 -8.97 -2.72
C ALA A 202 -16.96 -8.65 -3.05
N VAL A 203 -16.51 -7.43 -2.76
CA VAL A 203 -15.16 -6.97 -3.03
C VAL A 203 -14.30 -7.19 -1.81
N VAL A 204 -13.34 -8.13 -1.92
CA VAL A 204 -12.39 -8.51 -0.87
C VAL A 204 -11.07 -7.80 -1.10
N THR A 205 -10.67 -6.98 -0.15
CA THR A 205 -9.44 -6.18 -0.24
C THR A 205 -8.91 -5.83 1.15
N SER A 206 -7.73 -5.18 1.23
CA SER A 206 -7.17 -4.77 2.52
C SER A 206 -8.01 -3.69 3.20
N PRO A 207 -8.02 -3.63 4.54
CA PRO A 207 -8.88 -2.71 5.28
C PRO A 207 -8.78 -1.25 4.81
N MET A 208 -7.60 -0.66 4.79
CA MET A 208 -7.42 0.76 4.42
C MET A 208 -7.69 1.02 2.93
N HIS A 209 -7.57 0.01 2.08
CA HIS A 209 -7.91 0.08 0.66
C HIS A 209 -9.42 -0.05 0.41
N SER A 210 -10.20 -0.56 1.37
CA SER A 210 -11.58 -0.99 1.16
C SER A 210 -12.51 0.14 0.68
N ARG A 211 -12.45 1.33 1.27
CA ARG A 211 -13.30 2.46 0.87
C ARG A 211 -13.06 2.87 -0.58
N ARG A 212 -11.79 3.06 -0.98
CA ARG A 212 -11.43 3.46 -2.35
C ARG A 212 -11.74 2.37 -3.37
N ALA A 213 -11.43 1.12 -3.05
CA ALA A 213 -11.71 0.00 -3.92
C ALA A 213 -13.21 -0.15 -4.18
N CYS A 214 -14.01 -0.23 -3.12
CA CYS A 214 -15.45 -0.41 -3.24
C CYS A 214 -16.12 0.76 -3.97
N ALA A 215 -15.76 2.00 -3.67
CA ALA A 215 -16.24 3.17 -4.40
C ALA A 215 -15.87 3.12 -5.90
N THR A 216 -14.69 2.58 -6.25
CA THR A 216 -14.26 2.41 -7.64
C THR A 216 -15.14 1.40 -8.38
N PHE A 217 -15.49 0.29 -7.74
CA PHE A 217 -16.39 -0.72 -8.31
C PHE A 217 -17.83 -0.20 -8.43
N GLU A 218 -18.31 0.57 -7.46
CA GLU A 218 -19.62 1.25 -7.54
C GLU A 218 -19.66 2.25 -8.70
N ALA A 219 -18.58 3.02 -8.90
CA ALA A 219 -18.48 4.01 -9.97
C ALA A 219 -18.51 3.40 -11.38
N VAL A 220 -18.17 2.10 -11.53
CA VAL A 220 -18.34 1.37 -12.80
C VAL A 220 -19.69 0.64 -12.89
N GLY A 221 -20.58 0.79 -11.91
CA GLY A 221 -21.95 0.32 -11.93
C GLY A 221 -22.18 -1.07 -11.36
N PHE A 222 -21.41 -1.50 -10.37
CA PHE A 222 -21.72 -2.67 -9.54
C PHE A 222 -22.48 -2.27 -8.27
N LYS A 223 -23.29 -3.17 -7.78
CA LYS A 223 -23.74 -3.18 -6.38
C LYS A 223 -22.64 -3.89 -5.58
N VAL A 224 -22.04 -3.19 -4.61
CA VAL A 224 -20.84 -3.68 -3.91
C VAL A 224 -21.16 -4.02 -2.47
N VAL A 225 -20.69 -5.19 -2.04
CA VAL A 225 -20.55 -5.56 -0.63
C VAL A 225 -19.07 -5.49 -0.30
N CYS A 226 -18.69 -4.54 0.53
CA CYS A 226 -17.31 -4.27 0.86
C CYS A 226 -16.82 -5.16 2.00
N VAL A 227 -15.84 -6.03 1.74
CA VAL A 227 -15.33 -7.00 2.69
C VAL A 227 -13.83 -6.77 2.90
N PRO A 228 -13.43 -6.03 3.95
CA PRO A 228 -12.03 -5.94 4.33
C PRO A 228 -11.51 -7.30 4.77
N ALA A 229 -10.42 -7.74 4.17
CA ALA A 229 -9.73 -8.97 4.55
C ALA A 229 -9.16 -8.85 5.98
N THR A 230 -9.04 -9.98 6.65
CA THR A 230 -8.27 -10.06 7.91
C THR A 230 -6.79 -10.15 7.56
N LEU A 231 -6.02 -9.14 7.91
CA LEU A 231 -4.57 -9.12 7.68
C LEU A 231 -3.83 -9.59 8.92
N ARG A 232 -2.83 -10.47 8.73
CA ARG A 232 -1.96 -10.97 9.81
C ARG A 232 -1.03 -9.87 10.33
N GLU A 233 -0.52 -9.03 9.43
CA GLU A 233 0.43 -7.95 9.71
C GLU A 233 -0.22 -6.59 9.42
N SER A 234 -1.36 -6.30 10.05
CA SER A 234 -2.14 -5.10 9.70
C SER A 234 -1.59 -3.80 10.29
N GLY A 235 -0.85 -3.87 11.40
CA GLY A 235 -0.44 -2.69 12.16
C GLY A 235 -1.60 -1.90 12.79
N LEU A 236 -2.84 -2.38 12.64
CA LEU A 236 -4.06 -1.73 13.13
C LEU A 236 -4.54 -2.29 14.47
N HIS A 237 -3.97 -3.41 14.90
CA HIS A 237 -4.28 -4.01 16.19
C HIS A 237 -3.55 -3.30 17.35
N PRO A 238 -4.14 -3.25 18.56
CA PRO A 238 -3.47 -2.68 19.72
C PRO A 238 -2.12 -3.33 20.05
N GLY A 239 -2.01 -4.65 19.83
CA GLY A 239 -0.80 -5.44 20.07
C GLY A 239 0.22 -5.46 18.91
N SER A 240 0.00 -4.67 17.85
CA SER A 240 0.94 -4.62 16.74
C SER A 240 2.29 -4.04 17.17
N ASN A 241 3.38 -4.60 16.61
CA ASN A 241 4.74 -4.10 16.84
C ASN A 241 5.01 -2.77 16.11
N ALA A 242 6.14 -2.14 16.40
CA ALA A 242 6.53 -0.85 15.83
C ALA A 242 6.66 -0.89 14.31
N GLU A 243 7.23 -1.97 13.76
CA GLU A 243 7.41 -2.14 12.31
C GLU A 243 6.07 -2.21 11.59
N ASP A 244 5.12 -3.00 12.10
CA ASP A 244 3.79 -3.12 11.51
C ASP A 244 3.03 -1.79 11.55
N ARG A 245 3.17 -1.00 12.62
CA ARG A 245 2.56 0.33 12.74
C ARG A 245 3.15 1.32 11.74
N LEU A 246 4.47 1.33 11.54
CA LEU A 246 5.12 2.15 10.52
C LEU A 246 4.70 1.73 9.11
N ARG A 247 4.59 0.42 8.86
CA ARG A 247 4.08 -0.12 7.59
C ARG A 247 2.62 0.29 7.36
N ALA A 248 1.79 0.21 8.38
CA ALA A 248 0.39 0.66 8.34
C ALA A 248 0.29 2.17 8.07
N PHE A 249 1.12 3.00 8.70
CA PHE A 249 1.15 4.44 8.44
C PHE A 249 1.50 4.75 6.99
N ARG A 250 2.48 4.07 6.43
CA ARG A 250 2.84 4.18 5.01
C ARG A 250 1.67 3.83 4.10
N SER A 251 0.93 2.76 4.42
CA SER A 251 -0.26 2.36 3.67
C SER A 251 -1.38 3.38 3.82
N TRP A 252 -1.60 3.93 5.02
CA TRP A 252 -2.56 5.01 5.26
C TRP A 252 -2.23 6.25 4.43
N LEU A 253 -0.98 6.67 4.44
CA LEU A 253 -0.51 7.83 3.67
C LEU A 253 -0.78 7.63 2.18
N TYR A 254 -0.38 6.47 1.65
CA TYR A 254 -0.64 6.12 0.25
C TYR A 254 -2.13 6.12 -0.10
N GLU A 255 -2.97 5.47 0.70
CA GLU A 255 -4.40 5.37 0.42
C GLU A 255 -5.12 6.72 0.53
N THR A 256 -4.67 7.60 1.43
CA THR A 256 -5.18 8.98 1.53
C THR A 256 -4.94 9.75 0.23
N PHE A 257 -3.69 9.77 -0.26
CA PHE A 257 -3.35 10.44 -1.51
C PHE A 257 -3.95 9.75 -2.74
N ALA A 258 -4.00 8.42 -2.77
CA ALA A 258 -4.61 7.67 -3.85
C ALA A 258 -6.13 7.96 -3.93
N THR A 259 -6.81 8.04 -2.81
CA THR A 259 -8.24 8.37 -2.74
C THR A 259 -8.51 9.77 -3.28
N ASP A 260 -7.72 10.77 -2.85
CA ASP A 260 -7.82 12.14 -3.36
C ASP A 260 -7.56 12.20 -4.88
N SER A 261 -6.51 11.51 -5.36
CA SER A 261 -6.22 11.39 -6.80
C SER A 261 -7.37 10.78 -7.59
N TYR A 262 -8.04 9.76 -7.05
CA TYR A 262 -9.19 9.12 -7.70
C TYR A 262 -10.41 10.06 -7.74
N ARG A 263 -10.65 10.86 -6.69
CA ARG A 263 -11.69 11.89 -6.66
C ARG A 263 -11.45 12.97 -7.70
N ARG A 264 -10.24 13.52 -7.75
CA ARG A 264 -9.88 14.57 -8.74
C ARG A 264 -10.02 14.09 -10.19
N ARG A 265 -9.85 12.78 -10.45
CA ARG A 265 -10.06 12.18 -11.77
C ARG A 265 -11.52 11.82 -12.06
N GLY A 266 -12.44 12.04 -11.14
CA GLY A 266 -13.83 11.64 -11.27
C GLY A 266 -14.07 10.13 -11.30
N TRP A 267 -13.12 9.34 -10.78
CA TRP A 267 -13.22 7.88 -10.75
C TRP A 267 -14.02 7.36 -9.55
N ILE A 268 -14.12 8.15 -8.52
CA ILE A 268 -14.97 7.94 -7.32
C ILE A 268 -15.58 9.27 -6.89
N ARG A 269 -16.66 9.19 -6.13
CA ARG A 269 -17.33 10.35 -5.50
C ARG A 269 -16.79 10.63 -4.10
#